data_7517221e32e3f5628aaf112a378f8e1d
#
_entry.id   7517221e32e3f5628aaf112a378f8e1d
#
_cell.length_a   1.000
_cell.length_b   1.000
_cell.length_c   1.000
_cell.angle_alpha   90.00
_cell.angle_beta   90.00
_cell.angle_gamma   90.00
#
_symmetry.space_group_name_H-M   'P 1'
#
loop_
_entity.id
_entity.type
_entity.pdbx_description
1 polymer ?
#
loop_
_entity_poly.entity_id
_entity_poly.type
_entity_poly.pdbx_seq_one_letter_code
_entity_poly.pdbx_strand_id
1 'polypeptide(L)'
;MNYLIRFEDDRALSPRVVGQKFFYLAKAFRAGFAVPQAVAISTEAHQSYISHGRWPDGLLDEVFKSATNLDLSKGLSIRSSATLEDLEKQSFAGQYRTFLQVVSEAELKDKIEECWKGAGSQAVQSYLKARRIHHPEEQIPLMGVIMQKMVNAIAAGIAF
;
A
#
# COMPACT_ATOMS: atom_id res chain seq x y z
N MET A 1 -15.33 -8.97 6.67
CA MET A 1 -14.20 -8.17 7.21
C MET A 1 -13.96 -7.06 6.21
N ASN A 2 -13.87 -5.79 6.60
CA ASN A 2 -13.66 -4.69 5.66
C ASN A 2 -12.14 -4.46 5.49
N TYR A 3 -11.59 -4.78 4.33
CA TYR A 3 -10.16 -4.64 4.00
C TYR A 3 -9.81 -3.29 3.35
N LEU A 4 -10.82 -2.51 2.92
CA LEU A 4 -10.60 -1.20 2.31
C LEU A 4 -10.72 -0.09 3.37
N ILE A 5 -9.69 0.72 3.49
CA ILE A 5 -9.52 1.76 4.50
C ILE A 5 -9.44 3.11 3.81
N ARG A 6 -10.29 4.05 4.20
CA ARG A 6 -10.27 5.45 3.76
C ARG A 6 -9.58 6.33 4.80
N PHE A 7 -9.26 7.56 4.45
CA PHE A 7 -8.61 8.51 5.36
C PHE A 7 -9.42 8.82 6.62
N GLU A 8 -10.75 8.75 6.53
CA GLU A 8 -11.67 9.02 7.63
C GLU A 8 -11.81 7.85 8.61
N ASP A 9 -11.44 6.64 8.21
CA ASP A 9 -11.45 5.45 9.07
C ASP A 9 -10.36 5.58 10.15
N ASP A 10 -10.69 5.28 11.40
CA ASP A 10 -9.70 5.36 12.50
C ASP A 10 -8.54 4.38 12.32
N ARG A 11 -8.77 3.26 11.63
CA ARG A 11 -7.72 2.31 11.25
C ARG A 11 -6.69 2.90 10.30
N ALA A 12 -6.99 4.00 9.59
CA ALA A 12 -6.02 4.72 8.77
C ALA A 12 -4.85 5.29 9.58
N LEU A 13 -5.04 5.48 10.89
CA LEU A 13 -4.00 5.93 11.82
C LEU A 13 -3.22 4.78 12.47
N SER A 14 -3.37 3.56 11.98
CA SER A 14 -2.56 2.42 12.41
C SER A 14 -1.60 1.98 11.31
N PRO A 15 -0.29 2.27 11.42
CA PRO A 15 0.69 1.84 10.42
C PRO A 15 0.77 0.31 10.30
N ARG A 16 0.36 -0.44 11.33
CA ARG A 16 0.24 -1.90 11.26
C ARG A 16 -0.86 -2.36 10.30
N VAL A 17 -1.94 -1.56 10.15
CA VAL A 17 -3.09 -1.90 9.30
C VAL A 17 -2.92 -1.40 7.87
N VAL A 18 -2.36 -0.20 7.68
CA VAL A 18 -2.32 0.46 6.36
C VAL A 18 -0.91 0.67 5.81
N GLY A 19 0.12 0.32 6.59
CA GLY A 19 1.51 0.63 6.29
C GLY A 19 1.87 2.11 6.52
N GLN A 20 3.15 2.40 6.49
CA GLN A 20 3.67 3.73 6.86
C GLN A 20 3.22 4.83 5.89
N LYS A 21 3.29 4.59 4.58
CA LYS A 21 2.94 5.62 3.59
C LYS A 21 1.49 6.10 3.72
N PHE A 22 0.53 5.15 3.81
CA PHE A 22 -0.87 5.54 3.94
C PHE A 22 -1.16 6.20 5.28
N PHE A 23 -0.53 5.73 6.35
CA PHE A 23 -0.62 6.35 7.67
C PHE A 23 -0.24 7.85 7.63
N TYR A 24 0.90 8.20 7.00
CA TYR A 24 1.30 9.60 6.88
C TYR A 24 0.39 10.40 5.96
N LEU A 25 -0.13 9.81 4.87
CA LEU A 25 -1.14 10.46 4.03
C LEU A 25 -2.42 10.74 4.82
N ALA A 26 -2.89 9.80 5.64
CA ALA A 26 -4.07 9.98 6.49
C ALA A 26 -3.85 11.07 7.55
N LYS A 27 -2.67 11.12 8.16
CA LYS A 27 -2.31 12.22 9.07
C LYS A 27 -2.33 13.57 8.38
N ALA A 28 -1.73 13.68 7.20
CA ALA A 28 -1.74 14.92 6.42
C ALA A 28 -3.18 15.34 6.05
N PHE A 29 -4.00 14.38 5.58
CA PHE A 29 -5.41 14.63 5.26
C PHE A 29 -6.17 15.16 6.48
N ARG A 30 -6.04 14.51 7.65
CA ARG A 30 -6.72 14.93 8.89
C ARG A 30 -6.19 16.26 9.44
N ALA A 31 -4.98 16.63 9.10
CA ALA A 31 -4.41 17.96 9.42
C ALA A 31 -4.87 19.05 8.44
N GLY A 32 -5.74 18.74 7.46
CA GLY A 32 -6.29 19.70 6.51
C GLY A 32 -5.45 19.96 5.28
N PHE A 33 -4.39 19.19 5.05
CA PHE A 33 -3.62 19.30 3.80
C PHE A 33 -4.39 18.73 2.61
N ALA A 34 -4.16 19.31 1.44
CA ALA A 34 -4.72 18.84 0.17
C ALA A 34 -4.03 17.54 -0.25
N VAL A 35 -4.57 16.40 0.17
CA VAL A 35 -4.10 15.07 -0.21
C VAL A 35 -5.00 14.51 -1.30
N PRO A 36 -4.47 14.00 -2.43
CA PRO A 36 -5.29 13.34 -3.44
C PRO A 36 -6.06 12.17 -2.86
N GLN A 37 -7.32 12.00 -3.28
CA GLN A 37 -8.17 10.91 -2.80
C GLN A 37 -7.46 9.56 -2.96
N ALA A 38 -7.53 8.74 -1.91
CA ALA A 38 -6.93 7.42 -1.89
C ALA A 38 -7.73 6.46 -1.01
N VAL A 39 -7.52 5.17 -1.27
CA VAL A 39 -8.00 4.06 -0.45
C VAL A 39 -6.84 3.09 -0.26
N ALA A 40 -6.64 2.61 0.96
CA ALA A 40 -5.70 1.54 1.25
C ALA A 40 -6.40 0.18 1.26
N ILE A 41 -5.73 -0.82 0.70
CA ILE A 41 -6.02 -2.22 0.97
C ILE A 41 -5.15 -2.58 2.19
N SER A 42 -5.77 -3.10 3.24
CA SER A 42 -5.11 -3.34 4.51
C SER A 42 -4.06 -4.46 4.44
N THR A 43 -3.14 -4.44 5.38
CA THR A 43 -2.14 -5.50 5.57
C THR A 43 -2.78 -6.85 5.91
N GLU A 44 -3.97 -6.84 6.52
CA GLU A 44 -4.76 -8.04 6.81
C GLU A 44 -5.20 -8.76 5.53
N ALA A 45 -5.51 -7.99 4.46
CA ALA A 45 -5.81 -8.56 3.15
C ALA A 45 -4.59 -9.31 2.58
N HIS A 46 -3.40 -8.71 2.69
CA HIS A 46 -2.15 -9.34 2.29
C HIS A 46 -1.86 -10.61 3.09
N GLN A 47 -2.04 -10.55 4.41
CA GLN A 47 -1.87 -11.71 5.27
C GLN A 47 -2.82 -12.85 4.88
N SER A 48 -4.08 -12.54 4.62
CA SER A 48 -5.07 -13.52 4.16
C SER A 48 -4.68 -14.11 2.78
N TYR A 49 -4.20 -13.25 1.85
CA TYR A 49 -3.72 -13.69 0.53
C TYR A 49 -2.54 -14.67 0.64
N ILE A 50 -1.56 -14.37 1.49
CA ILE A 50 -0.41 -15.27 1.72
C ILE A 50 -0.87 -16.60 2.32
N SER A 51 -1.75 -16.55 3.33
CA SER A 51 -2.18 -17.74 4.07
C SER A 51 -3.03 -18.70 3.22
N HIS A 52 -3.82 -18.19 2.27
CA HIS A 52 -4.75 -18.99 1.50
C HIS A 52 -4.35 -19.15 0.01
N GLY A 53 -3.32 -18.43 -0.46
CA GLY A 53 -2.89 -18.45 -1.87
C GLY A 53 -3.88 -17.82 -2.84
N ARG A 54 -4.91 -17.12 -2.34
CA ARG A 54 -5.97 -16.48 -3.14
C ARG A 54 -6.47 -15.19 -2.48
N TRP A 55 -7.09 -14.35 -3.27
CA TRP A 55 -7.74 -13.15 -2.78
C TRP A 55 -8.83 -13.50 -1.74
N PRO A 56 -8.97 -12.69 -0.67
CA PRO A 56 -10.14 -12.80 0.21
C PRO A 56 -11.44 -12.68 -0.56
N ASP A 57 -12.44 -13.47 -0.17
CA ASP A 57 -13.73 -13.52 -0.87
C ASP A 57 -14.39 -12.13 -0.92
N GLY A 58 -14.82 -11.72 -2.11
CA GLY A 58 -15.46 -10.43 -2.38
C GLY A 58 -14.53 -9.21 -2.41
N LEU A 59 -13.27 -9.31 -1.96
CA LEU A 59 -12.37 -8.17 -1.90
C LEU A 59 -12.06 -7.61 -3.29
N LEU A 60 -11.88 -8.45 -4.29
CA LEU A 60 -11.53 -7.99 -5.64
C LEU A 60 -12.65 -7.12 -6.24
N ASP A 61 -13.91 -7.50 -6.04
CA ASP A 61 -15.06 -6.71 -6.49
C ASP A 61 -15.15 -5.36 -5.76
N GLU A 62 -14.87 -5.35 -4.45
CA GLU A 62 -14.80 -4.12 -3.67
C GLU A 62 -13.66 -3.20 -4.15
N VAL A 63 -12.51 -3.75 -4.49
CA VAL A 63 -11.36 -3.03 -5.06
C VAL A 63 -11.74 -2.40 -6.40
N PHE A 64 -12.38 -3.13 -7.32
CA PHE A 64 -12.80 -2.58 -8.61
C PHE A 64 -13.85 -1.49 -8.46
N LYS A 65 -14.84 -1.69 -7.60
CA LYS A 65 -15.82 -0.65 -7.27
C LYS A 65 -15.17 0.59 -6.68
N SER A 66 -14.21 0.42 -5.79
CA SER A 66 -13.48 1.53 -5.19
C SER A 66 -12.61 2.27 -6.20
N ALA A 67 -11.94 1.55 -7.11
CA ALA A 67 -11.14 2.13 -8.18
C ALA A 67 -11.99 2.94 -9.17
N THR A 68 -13.20 2.45 -9.51
CA THR A 68 -14.17 3.19 -10.32
C THR A 68 -14.57 4.50 -9.64
N ASN A 69 -14.83 4.50 -8.34
CA ASN A 69 -15.12 5.70 -7.57
C ASN A 69 -13.93 6.69 -7.49
N LEU A 70 -12.73 6.19 -7.61
CA LEU A 70 -11.50 7.01 -7.73
C LEU A 70 -11.21 7.45 -9.17
N ASP A 71 -12.09 7.16 -10.14
CA ASP A 71 -11.94 7.49 -11.56
C ASP A 71 -10.78 6.72 -12.23
N LEU A 72 -10.86 5.39 -12.18
CA LEU A 72 -9.86 4.48 -12.76
C LEU A 72 -9.55 4.80 -14.23
N SER A 73 -10.54 5.29 -15.00
CA SER A 73 -10.36 5.63 -16.41
C SER A 73 -9.36 6.77 -16.66
N LYS A 74 -9.16 7.64 -15.66
CA LYS A 74 -8.15 8.72 -15.70
C LYS A 74 -6.78 8.30 -15.18
N GLY A 75 -6.67 7.06 -14.73
CA GLY A 75 -5.46 6.50 -14.16
C GLY A 75 -5.35 6.66 -12.64
N LEU A 76 -4.88 5.60 -12.01
CA LEU A 76 -4.55 5.57 -10.60
C LEU A 76 -3.06 5.33 -10.42
N SER A 77 -2.51 5.78 -9.30
CA SER A 77 -1.23 5.28 -8.81
C SER A 77 -1.48 4.14 -7.81
N ILE A 78 -0.75 3.04 -8.01
CA ILE A 78 -0.77 1.88 -7.13
C ILE A 78 0.58 1.81 -6.43
N ARG A 79 0.56 1.90 -5.10
CA ARG A 79 1.78 2.08 -4.31
C ARG A 79 1.82 1.10 -3.15
N SER A 80 2.93 0.43 -2.97
CA SER A 80 3.18 -0.36 -1.76
C SER A 80 3.28 0.53 -0.53
N SER A 81 2.75 0.06 0.58
CA SER A 81 2.79 0.70 1.90
C SER A 81 3.11 -0.36 2.95
N ALA A 82 4.39 -0.55 3.24
CA ALA A 82 4.83 -1.57 4.17
C ALA A 82 4.74 -1.10 5.63
N THR A 83 4.63 -2.06 6.54
CA THR A 83 4.66 -1.80 7.98
C THR A 83 6.04 -1.38 8.48
N LEU A 84 7.10 -1.76 7.75
CA LEU A 84 8.51 -1.54 8.13
C LEU A 84 9.25 -0.64 7.12
N GLU A 85 8.64 0.45 6.66
CA GLU A 85 9.21 1.27 5.58
C GLU A 85 10.32 2.22 6.03
N ASP A 86 10.27 2.72 7.26
CA ASP A 86 11.22 3.70 7.82
C ASP A 86 11.78 3.24 9.17
N LEU A 87 12.57 2.17 9.16
CA LEU A 87 13.49 1.97 10.27
C LEU A 87 14.68 2.90 10.06
N GLU A 88 14.86 3.86 10.99
CA GLU A 88 15.89 4.89 10.99
C GLU A 88 17.23 4.42 10.42
N LYS A 89 17.69 5.11 9.36
CA LYS A 89 19.04 5.07 8.75
C LYS A 89 19.27 4.18 7.52
N GLN A 90 18.31 3.46 6.95
CA GLN A 90 18.54 2.89 5.61
C GLN A 90 17.24 2.87 4.80
N SER A 91 17.27 3.60 3.71
CA SER A 91 16.21 3.65 2.71
C SER A 91 16.02 2.29 2.03
N PHE A 92 14.83 1.71 2.09
CA PHE A 92 14.38 0.65 1.17
C PHE A 92 14.17 1.21 -0.25
N ALA A 93 14.95 2.22 -0.63
CA ALA A 93 14.86 2.85 -1.92
C ALA A 93 14.96 1.82 -3.04
N GLY A 94 13.94 1.75 -3.88
CA GLY A 94 13.88 0.86 -5.03
C GLY A 94 13.29 -0.54 -4.78
N GLN A 95 12.99 -0.93 -3.53
CA GLN A 95 12.40 -2.24 -3.22
C GLN A 95 10.87 -2.20 -3.14
N TYR A 96 10.29 -1.05 -2.87
CA TYR A 96 8.85 -0.83 -2.82
C TYR A 96 8.35 -0.24 -4.15
N ARG A 97 7.33 -0.87 -4.71
CA ARG A 97 6.86 -0.56 -6.06
C ARG A 97 5.84 0.57 -6.06
N THR A 98 5.94 1.41 -7.07
CA THR A 98 4.93 2.39 -7.44
C THR A 98 4.65 2.23 -8.93
N PHE A 99 3.39 2.03 -9.26
CA PHE A 99 2.89 1.98 -10.63
C PHE A 99 2.00 3.18 -10.86
N LEU A 100 2.21 3.86 -11.97
CA LEU A 100 1.47 5.06 -12.35
C LEU A 100 0.61 4.75 -13.57
N GLN A 101 -0.48 5.50 -13.73
CA GLN A 101 -1.37 5.41 -14.89
C GLN A 101 -1.99 4.02 -15.09
N VAL A 102 -2.38 3.38 -14.00
CA VAL A 102 -3.16 2.14 -14.04
C VAL A 102 -4.60 2.48 -14.42
N VAL A 103 -5.08 1.97 -15.56
CA VAL A 103 -6.36 2.39 -16.17
C VAL A 103 -7.38 1.26 -16.35
N SER A 104 -7.03 0.02 -16.03
CA SER A 104 -7.91 -1.14 -16.18
C SER A 104 -7.95 -2.02 -14.94
N GLU A 105 -9.06 -2.75 -14.77
CA GLU A 105 -9.23 -3.71 -13.65
C GLU A 105 -8.20 -4.84 -13.69
N ALA A 106 -7.88 -5.34 -14.89
CA ALA A 106 -6.89 -6.41 -15.05
C ALA A 106 -5.50 -5.91 -14.60
N GLU A 107 -5.09 -4.74 -15.07
CA GLU A 107 -3.83 -4.13 -14.68
C GLU A 107 -3.82 -3.81 -13.18
N LEU A 108 -4.91 -3.27 -12.64
CA LEU A 108 -5.05 -2.97 -11.21
C LEU A 108 -4.81 -4.20 -10.34
N LYS A 109 -5.45 -5.32 -10.68
CA LYS A 109 -5.24 -6.60 -9.98
C LYS A 109 -3.78 -7.02 -10.02
N ASP A 110 -3.17 -7.03 -11.21
CA ASP A 110 -1.78 -7.43 -11.39
C ASP A 110 -0.82 -6.54 -10.58
N LYS A 111 -1.02 -5.22 -10.57
CA LYS A 111 -0.16 -4.28 -9.83
C LYS A 111 -0.31 -4.40 -8.32
N ILE A 112 -1.49 -4.70 -7.81
CA ILE A 112 -1.69 -5.01 -6.39
C ILE A 112 -0.94 -6.29 -6.01
N GLU A 113 -1.07 -7.36 -6.81
CA GLU A 113 -0.33 -8.61 -6.56
C GLU A 113 1.20 -8.42 -6.66
N GLU A 114 1.68 -7.58 -7.58
CA GLU A 114 3.09 -7.24 -7.67
C GLU A 114 3.58 -6.48 -6.42
N CYS A 115 2.76 -5.59 -5.83
CA CYS A 115 3.08 -4.96 -4.55
C CYS A 115 3.21 -6.02 -3.43
N TRP A 116 2.26 -6.94 -3.34
CA TRP A 116 2.26 -7.99 -2.33
C TRP A 116 3.44 -8.96 -2.47
N LYS A 117 3.78 -9.38 -3.70
CA LYS A 117 4.94 -10.22 -4.00
C LYS A 117 6.26 -9.53 -3.61
N GLY A 118 6.31 -8.20 -3.69
CA GLY A 118 7.47 -7.41 -3.28
C GLY A 118 7.83 -7.52 -1.81
N ALA A 119 6.84 -7.75 -0.93
CA ALA A 119 7.04 -7.90 0.51
C ALA A 119 7.88 -9.13 0.89
N GLY A 120 7.76 -10.22 0.11
CA GLY A 120 8.51 -11.46 0.29
C GLY A 120 9.83 -11.52 -0.50
N SER A 121 10.26 -10.43 -1.12
CA SER A 121 11.46 -10.45 -1.97
C SER A 121 12.72 -10.84 -1.19
N GLN A 122 13.67 -11.47 -1.88
CA GLN A 122 14.95 -11.89 -1.30
C GLN A 122 15.71 -10.70 -0.67
N ALA A 123 15.56 -9.51 -1.23
CA ALA A 123 16.17 -8.29 -0.72
C ALA A 123 15.56 -7.88 0.65
N VAL A 124 14.25 -7.97 0.81
CA VAL A 124 13.57 -7.73 2.10
C VAL A 124 13.99 -8.77 3.14
N GLN A 125 14.05 -10.05 2.75
CA GLN A 125 14.48 -11.13 3.65
C GLN A 125 15.95 -10.97 4.07
N SER A 126 16.83 -10.60 3.15
CA SER A 126 18.24 -10.35 3.43
C SER A 126 18.44 -9.19 4.39
N TYR A 127 17.64 -8.14 4.24
CA TYR A 127 17.64 -7.00 5.14
C TYR A 127 17.19 -7.36 6.57
N LEU A 128 16.12 -8.12 6.71
CA LEU A 128 15.63 -8.58 8.03
C LEU A 128 16.68 -9.45 8.73
N LYS A 129 17.34 -10.35 7.97
CA LYS A 129 18.44 -11.18 8.49
C LYS A 129 19.64 -10.35 8.93
N ALA A 130 20.06 -9.36 8.15
CA ALA A 130 21.21 -8.51 8.46
C ALA A 130 21.00 -7.68 9.74
N ARG A 131 19.76 -7.37 10.08
CA ARG A 131 19.40 -6.58 11.26
C ARG A 131 19.12 -7.39 12.53
N ARG A 132 19.20 -8.72 12.48
CA ARG A 132 18.86 -9.61 13.61
C ARG A 132 17.49 -9.30 14.21
N ILE A 133 16.52 -8.91 13.38
CA ILE A 133 15.14 -8.71 13.79
C ILE A 133 14.56 -10.12 13.97
N HIS A 134 14.76 -10.68 15.15
CA HIS A 134 14.21 -11.96 15.57
C HIS A 134 12.84 -11.75 16.23
N HIS A 135 11.83 -11.37 15.44
CA HIS A 135 10.45 -11.50 15.88
C HIS A 135 9.85 -12.70 15.17
N PRO A 136 9.55 -13.79 15.90
CA PRO A 136 8.98 -15.01 15.32
C PRO A 136 7.64 -14.79 14.63
N GLU A 137 6.91 -13.73 14.99
CA GLU A 137 5.60 -13.37 14.44
C GLU A 137 5.69 -12.39 13.24
N GLU A 138 6.86 -11.83 12.94
CA GLU A 138 7.07 -10.82 11.89
C GLU A 138 8.04 -11.32 10.79
N GLN A 139 7.98 -12.59 10.42
CA GLN A 139 8.90 -13.15 9.41
C GLN A 139 8.64 -12.60 7.99
N ILE A 140 7.49 -12.00 7.73
CA ILE A 140 7.17 -11.34 6.46
C ILE A 140 6.60 -9.95 6.76
N PRO A 141 7.24 -8.87 6.27
CA PRO A 141 6.65 -7.54 6.40
C PRO A 141 5.28 -7.53 5.74
N LEU A 142 4.25 -7.17 6.49
CA LEU A 142 2.93 -7.05 5.94
C LEU A 142 2.86 -5.81 5.04
N MET A 143 2.15 -5.94 3.92
CA MET A 143 2.08 -4.93 2.88
C MET A 143 0.64 -4.45 2.69
N GLY A 144 0.39 -3.19 3.04
CA GLY A 144 -0.77 -2.47 2.53
C GLY A 144 -0.51 -2.01 1.09
N VAL A 145 -1.58 -1.77 0.34
CA VAL A 145 -1.49 -1.20 -1.01
C VAL A 145 -2.38 0.03 -1.09
N ILE A 146 -1.83 1.13 -1.62
CA ILE A 146 -2.53 2.39 -1.80
C ILE A 146 -3.02 2.48 -3.24
N MET A 147 -4.31 2.65 -3.44
CA MET A 147 -4.92 3.11 -4.68
C MET A 147 -5.17 4.61 -4.54
N GLN A 148 -4.53 5.45 -5.35
CA GLN A 148 -4.61 6.90 -5.23
C GLN A 148 -4.85 7.57 -6.59
N LYS A 149 -5.72 8.58 -6.61
CA LYS A 149 -5.92 9.42 -7.80
C LYS A 149 -4.62 10.03 -8.28
N MET A 150 -4.38 9.96 -9.59
CA MET A 150 -3.32 10.74 -10.23
C MET A 150 -3.63 12.23 -10.18
N VAL A 151 -2.61 13.05 -9.98
CA VAL A 151 -2.69 14.51 -10.14
C VAL A 151 -2.00 14.93 -11.41
N ASN A 152 -2.62 15.85 -12.15
CA ASN A 152 -1.98 16.46 -13.29
C ASN A 152 -1.04 17.58 -12.78
N ALA A 153 0.18 17.18 -12.42
CA ALA A 153 1.15 18.09 -11.81
C ALA A 153 1.76 19.03 -12.85
N ILE A 154 1.75 20.34 -12.56
CA ILE A 154 2.46 21.35 -13.33
C ILE A 154 3.94 21.36 -12.93
N ALA A 155 4.23 21.05 -11.66
CA ALA A 155 5.58 20.93 -11.12
C ALA A 155 5.62 19.83 -10.06
N ALA A 156 6.76 19.19 -9.89
CA ALA A 156 6.99 18.18 -8.86
C ALA A 156 8.34 18.43 -8.17
N GLY A 157 8.43 17.98 -6.91
CA GLY A 157 9.65 18.11 -6.12
C GLY A 157 9.69 17.09 -4.99
N ILE A 158 10.85 16.99 -4.36
CA ILE A 158 11.07 16.17 -3.16
C ILE A 158 11.61 17.09 -2.07
N ALA A 159 11.00 17.01 -0.88
CA ALA A 159 11.49 17.68 0.31
C ALA A 159 12.14 16.64 1.24
N PHE A 160 13.28 17.00 1.82
CA PHE A 160 14.03 16.19 2.79
C PHE A 160 14.05 16.87 4.16
#